data_9d0c908c095f10e8a1e757e0f5dbdbbe
#
_entry.id   9d0c908c095f10e8a1e757e0f5dbdbbe
#
_cell.length_a   1.000
_cell.length_b   1.000
_cell.length_c   1.000
_cell.angle_alpha   90.00
_cell.angle_beta   90.00
_cell.angle_gamma   90.00
#
_symmetry.space_group_name_H-M   'P 1'
#
loop_
_entity.id
_entity.type
_entity.pdbx_description
1 polymer ?
#
loop_
_entity_poly.entity_id
_entity_poly.type
_entity_poly.pdbx_seq_one_letter_code
_entity_poly.pdbx_strand_id
1 'polypeptide(L)'
;MSEIVEGLGAGARERIEALRSDGHFFWADVCSDEHDEKEIGETFEIPPHALRPLLSFGHVGKPSRKFHADSDHVVFPFHCYLDPDAAREEEEWMEAIEVNVLVHGDFILTVHRESVSLPDYLPEYSPEGRSEQYVVYVVLDAMVATAFDALTATELALEGLQLLAGETGNARVRAGTLRAISVRLTRMRRRLSPLRGRFERMGQEIGQVRGLESDSERYFERVYEQLNRLIDGIDAASDSMAKVMDLRMNETIYWLTVVATIFLPLTFMTGFFGMNFEWMTTRIDTLPAFLALGIGGPIVSTLLIWVAIKRRGTPVQPDQDALERLVTTLRRPLR
;
A
#
# COMPACT_ATOMS: atom_id res chain seq x y z
N MET A 1 -18.45 -31.11 4.91
CA MET A 1 -17.15 -30.48 5.19
C MET A 1 -16.61 -29.98 3.86
N SER A 2 -16.45 -28.67 3.66
CA SER A 2 -15.70 -28.19 2.50
C SER A 2 -14.25 -28.48 2.80
N GLU A 3 -13.62 -29.31 1.98
CA GLU A 3 -12.22 -29.67 2.15
C GLU A 3 -11.34 -28.71 1.36
N ILE A 4 -10.18 -28.42 1.91
CA ILE A 4 -9.12 -27.69 1.22
C ILE A 4 -8.16 -28.71 0.63
N VAL A 5 -7.84 -28.56 -0.65
CA VAL A 5 -6.86 -29.39 -1.36
C VAL A 5 -5.68 -28.49 -1.73
N GLU A 6 -4.54 -28.73 -1.07
CA GLU A 6 -3.32 -27.96 -1.32
C GLU A 6 -2.39 -28.73 -2.26
N GLY A 7 -2.10 -28.14 -3.43
CA GLY A 7 -1.25 -28.75 -4.45
C GLY A 7 -1.82 -30.00 -5.10
N LEU A 8 -1.12 -30.53 -6.09
CA LEU A 8 -1.46 -31.77 -6.81
C LEU A 8 -0.51 -32.93 -6.44
N GLY A 9 -0.18 -33.05 -5.15
CA GLY A 9 0.66 -34.13 -4.64
C GLY A 9 0.03 -35.54 -4.81
N ALA A 10 0.81 -36.56 -4.47
CA ALA A 10 0.37 -37.96 -4.56
C ALA A 10 -0.94 -38.17 -3.76
N GLY A 11 -2.01 -38.60 -4.46
CA GLY A 11 -3.36 -38.79 -3.88
C GLY A 11 -4.29 -37.59 -4.01
N ALA A 12 -3.85 -36.42 -4.42
CA ALA A 12 -4.72 -35.24 -4.61
C ALA A 12 -5.83 -35.52 -5.64
N ARG A 13 -5.50 -36.20 -6.73
CA ARG A 13 -6.45 -36.55 -7.78
C ARG A 13 -7.56 -37.48 -7.28
N GLU A 14 -7.19 -38.55 -6.53
CA GLU A 14 -8.16 -39.47 -5.93
C GLU A 14 -9.06 -38.76 -4.92
N ARG A 15 -8.50 -37.80 -4.16
CA ARG A 15 -9.26 -37.00 -3.20
C ARG A 15 -10.24 -36.05 -3.89
N ILE A 16 -9.82 -35.39 -4.97
CA ILE A 16 -10.68 -34.52 -5.78
C ILE A 16 -11.82 -35.34 -6.42
N GLU A 17 -11.53 -36.51 -6.97
CA GLU A 17 -12.54 -37.41 -7.54
C GLU A 17 -13.55 -37.89 -6.47
N ALA A 18 -13.07 -38.20 -5.26
CA ALA A 18 -13.94 -38.57 -4.12
C ALA A 18 -14.84 -37.40 -3.73
N LEU A 19 -14.32 -36.20 -3.59
CA LEU A 19 -15.09 -34.99 -3.23
C LEU A 19 -16.18 -34.68 -4.26
N ARG A 20 -15.85 -34.82 -5.54
CA ARG A 20 -16.84 -34.65 -6.63
C ARG A 20 -17.92 -35.72 -6.62
N SER A 21 -17.55 -36.99 -6.40
CA SER A 21 -18.50 -38.10 -6.35
C SER A 21 -19.46 -37.97 -5.17
N ASP A 22 -19.00 -37.43 -4.04
CA ASP A 22 -19.79 -37.16 -2.85
C ASP A 22 -20.62 -35.86 -2.93
N GLY A 23 -20.44 -35.06 -4.02
CA GLY A 23 -21.15 -33.80 -4.22
C GLY A 23 -20.76 -32.71 -3.23
N HIS A 24 -19.53 -32.77 -2.70
CA HIS A 24 -19.03 -31.76 -1.79
C HIS A 24 -18.31 -30.65 -2.53
N PHE A 25 -18.69 -29.41 -2.27
CA PHE A 25 -17.95 -28.24 -2.77
C PHE A 25 -16.61 -28.12 -2.02
N PHE A 26 -15.52 -27.87 -2.74
CA PHE A 26 -14.19 -27.77 -2.16
C PHE A 26 -13.41 -26.56 -2.71
N TRP A 27 -12.39 -26.16 -1.97
CA TRP A 27 -11.41 -25.18 -2.40
C TRP A 27 -10.10 -25.90 -2.70
N ALA A 28 -9.54 -25.65 -3.91
CA ALA A 28 -8.20 -26.11 -4.28
C ALA A 28 -7.27 -24.93 -4.46
N ASP A 29 -6.03 -25.06 -3.95
CA ASP A 29 -4.96 -24.07 -4.07
C ASP A 29 -3.74 -24.71 -4.72
N VAL A 30 -3.27 -24.13 -5.84
CA VAL A 30 -2.25 -24.76 -6.69
C VAL A 30 -1.18 -23.75 -7.07
N CYS A 31 0.10 -24.12 -6.83
CA CYS A 31 1.25 -23.41 -7.36
C CYS A 31 1.54 -23.86 -8.81
N SER A 32 1.42 -22.95 -9.77
CA SER A 32 1.60 -23.28 -11.20
C SER A 32 3.06 -23.56 -11.59
N ASP A 33 4.04 -23.11 -10.79
CA ASP A 33 5.45 -23.38 -11.07
C ASP A 33 5.86 -24.79 -10.60
N GLU A 34 5.03 -25.45 -9.79
CA GLU A 34 5.24 -26.82 -9.30
C GLU A 34 4.50 -27.87 -10.13
N HIS A 35 3.56 -27.48 -11.00
CA HIS A 35 2.70 -28.39 -11.76
C HIS A 35 2.54 -27.99 -13.22
N ASP A 36 2.48 -28.99 -14.10
CA ASP A 36 2.27 -28.78 -15.53
C ASP A 36 0.84 -28.30 -15.85
N GLU A 37 0.73 -27.39 -16.85
CA GLU A 37 -0.56 -26.91 -17.37
C GLU A 37 -1.53 -28.06 -17.70
N LYS A 38 -0.99 -29.13 -18.29
CA LYS A 38 -1.76 -30.32 -18.66
C LYS A 38 -2.28 -31.07 -17.45
N GLU A 39 -1.46 -31.19 -16.41
CA GLU A 39 -1.83 -31.84 -15.15
C GLU A 39 -2.98 -31.12 -14.45
N ILE A 40 -2.90 -29.77 -14.35
CA ILE A 40 -3.96 -28.95 -13.78
C ILE A 40 -5.25 -29.10 -14.59
N GLY A 41 -5.16 -29.00 -15.93
CA GLY A 41 -6.32 -29.11 -16.80
C GLY A 41 -7.02 -30.47 -16.73
N GLU A 42 -6.26 -31.56 -16.69
CA GLU A 42 -6.79 -32.91 -16.62
C GLU A 42 -7.36 -33.25 -15.22
N THR A 43 -6.71 -32.79 -14.15
CA THR A 43 -7.16 -33.08 -12.76
C THR A 43 -8.48 -32.38 -12.44
N PHE A 44 -8.64 -31.13 -12.87
CA PHE A 44 -9.85 -30.35 -12.62
C PHE A 44 -10.85 -30.38 -13.79
N GLU A 45 -10.56 -31.14 -14.87
CA GLU A 45 -11.39 -31.20 -16.08
C GLU A 45 -11.70 -29.83 -16.70
N ILE A 46 -10.72 -28.89 -16.62
CA ILE A 46 -10.87 -27.54 -17.11
C ILE A 46 -10.65 -27.49 -18.63
N PRO A 47 -11.64 -26.97 -19.40
CA PRO A 47 -11.48 -26.87 -20.83
C PRO A 47 -10.40 -25.82 -21.21
N PRO A 48 -9.74 -25.97 -22.39
CA PRO A 48 -8.63 -25.09 -22.80
C PRO A 48 -8.97 -23.60 -22.84
N HIS A 49 -10.24 -23.22 -23.07
CA HIS A 49 -10.67 -21.83 -23.12
C HIS A 49 -10.73 -21.18 -21.72
N ALA A 50 -10.99 -21.94 -20.65
CA ALA A 50 -10.94 -21.49 -19.27
C ALA A 50 -9.52 -21.66 -18.66
N LEU A 51 -8.77 -22.73 -19.04
CA LEU A 51 -7.43 -23.00 -18.58
C LEU A 51 -6.41 -21.92 -19.00
N ARG A 52 -6.45 -21.47 -20.24
CA ARG A 52 -5.55 -20.43 -20.76
C ARG A 52 -5.62 -19.10 -19.98
N PRO A 53 -6.79 -18.50 -19.70
CA PRO A 53 -6.85 -17.33 -18.83
C PRO A 53 -6.41 -17.62 -17.39
N LEU A 54 -6.72 -18.79 -16.86
CA LEU A 54 -6.33 -19.21 -15.49
C LEU A 54 -4.82 -19.25 -15.32
N LEU A 55 -4.07 -19.78 -16.28
CA LEU A 55 -2.61 -19.89 -16.23
C LEU A 55 -1.88 -18.69 -16.82
N SER A 56 -2.60 -17.64 -17.19
CA SER A 56 -2.03 -16.44 -17.78
C SER A 56 -1.82 -15.35 -16.75
N PHE A 57 -0.64 -15.29 -16.19
CA PHE A 57 -0.24 -14.26 -15.23
C PHE A 57 0.23 -12.98 -15.92
N GLY A 58 0.09 -11.85 -15.22
CA GLY A 58 0.66 -10.58 -15.63
C GLY A 58 2.18 -10.55 -15.50
N HIS A 59 2.80 -9.56 -16.11
CA HIS A 59 4.21 -9.25 -15.92
C HIS A 59 4.38 -8.05 -15.00
N VAL A 60 5.58 -7.86 -14.44
CA VAL A 60 5.90 -6.71 -13.61
C VAL A 60 5.43 -5.40 -14.25
N GLY A 61 4.54 -4.70 -13.58
CA GLY A 61 3.95 -3.45 -14.08
C GLY A 61 2.75 -3.59 -15.03
N LYS A 62 2.38 -4.81 -15.44
CA LYS A 62 1.19 -5.10 -16.26
C LYS A 62 0.43 -6.29 -15.68
N PRO A 63 -0.44 -6.08 -14.69
CA PRO A 63 -1.25 -7.15 -14.10
C PRO A 63 -2.12 -7.80 -15.19
N SER A 64 -2.42 -9.09 -15.05
CA SER A 64 -3.38 -9.76 -15.91
C SER A 64 -4.72 -9.04 -15.85
N ARG A 65 -5.37 -8.92 -17.00
CA ARG A 65 -6.72 -8.37 -17.13
C ARG A 65 -7.65 -9.38 -17.76
N LYS A 66 -7.20 -10.61 -17.87
CA LYS A 66 -8.00 -11.64 -18.51
C LYS A 66 -9.13 -12.03 -17.58
N PHE A 67 -10.32 -11.94 -18.09
CA PHE A 67 -11.54 -12.36 -17.46
C PHE A 67 -12.23 -13.29 -18.46
N HIS A 68 -12.74 -14.40 -17.98
CA HIS A 68 -13.51 -15.35 -18.74
C HIS A 68 -14.73 -15.77 -17.94
N ALA A 69 -15.89 -15.79 -18.57
CA ALA A 69 -17.09 -16.33 -17.97
C ALA A 69 -17.86 -17.10 -19.05
N ASP A 70 -18.29 -18.30 -18.69
CA ASP A 70 -19.20 -19.14 -19.46
C ASP A 70 -20.24 -19.77 -18.51
N SER A 71 -21.04 -20.73 -19.00
CA SER A 71 -22.08 -21.40 -18.20
C SER A 71 -21.54 -22.26 -17.04
N ASP A 72 -20.28 -22.64 -17.08
CA ASP A 72 -19.68 -23.60 -16.15
C ASP A 72 -18.49 -23.02 -15.38
N HIS A 73 -17.85 -21.94 -15.91
CA HIS A 73 -16.62 -21.40 -15.33
C HIS A 73 -16.62 -19.87 -15.33
N VAL A 74 -16.14 -19.28 -14.23
CA VAL A 74 -15.75 -17.87 -14.16
C VAL A 74 -14.29 -17.77 -13.73
N VAL A 75 -13.45 -17.15 -14.55
CA VAL A 75 -12.01 -16.98 -14.30
C VAL A 75 -11.67 -15.50 -14.22
N PHE A 76 -10.95 -15.09 -13.15
CA PHE A 76 -10.49 -13.71 -12.98
C PHE A 76 -9.19 -13.65 -12.17
N PRO A 77 -8.33 -12.66 -12.44
CA PRO A 77 -7.15 -12.41 -11.63
C PRO A 77 -7.52 -11.59 -10.40
N PHE A 78 -6.89 -11.92 -9.28
CA PHE A 78 -6.90 -11.15 -8.03
C PHE A 78 -5.47 -10.89 -7.57
N HIS A 79 -5.27 -9.99 -6.59
CA HIS A 79 -3.97 -9.73 -5.99
C HIS A 79 -4.08 -9.82 -4.48
N CYS A 80 -3.44 -10.82 -3.90
CA CYS A 80 -3.26 -10.96 -2.47
C CYS A 80 -1.99 -10.24 -2.03
N TYR A 81 -2.01 -9.62 -0.87
CA TYR A 81 -0.88 -8.95 -0.25
C TYR A 81 -0.43 -9.80 0.92
N LEU A 82 0.54 -10.65 0.67
CA LEU A 82 1.06 -11.57 1.66
C LEU A 82 2.41 -11.05 2.17
N ASP A 83 2.70 -11.32 3.44
CA ASP A 83 4.02 -11.14 4.02
C ASP A 83 4.68 -12.52 4.07
N PRO A 84 5.51 -12.88 3.07
CA PRO A 84 6.10 -14.21 3.00
C PRO A 84 7.10 -14.49 4.14
N ASP A 85 7.56 -13.45 4.83
CA ASP A 85 8.52 -13.54 5.92
C ASP A 85 8.20 -12.53 7.02
N ALA A 86 7.19 -12.81 7.84
CA ALA A 86 6.94 -12.05 9.08
C ALA A 86 8.15 -12.05 10.04
N ALA A 87 9.23 -12.77 9.69
CA ALA A 87 10.48 -12.87 10.41
C ALA A 87 11.62 -11.99 9.87
N ARG A 88 11.47 -11.32 8.72
CA ARG A 88 12.48 -10.39 8.20
C ARG A 88 12.31 -9.01 8.80
N GLU A 89 13.23 -8.63 9.67
CA GLU A 89 13.33 -7.31 10.34
C GLU A 89 13.63 -6.14 9.37
N GLU A 90 13.80 -6.36 8.10
CA GLU A 90 14.08 -5.31 7.12
C GLU A 90 12.82 -4.97 6.32
N GLU A 91 12.56 -3.67 6.14
CA GLU A 91 11.51 -2.91 5.47
C GLU A 91 10.96 -3.47 4.12
N GLU A 92 10.94 -4.78 3.92
CA GLU A 92 10.29 -5.40 2.77
C GLU A 92 8.79 -5.52 3.05
N TRP A 93 8.11 -4.53 2.56
CA TRP A 93 6.67 -4.38 2.54
C TRP A 93 6.01 -5.60 1.86
N MET A 94 4.89 -6.08 2.40
CA MET A 94 4.04 -7.12 1.81
C MET A 94 4.05 -7.08 0.29
N GLU A 95 4.52 -8.14 -0.36
CA GLU A 95 4.48 -8.26 -1.81
C GLU A 95 3.08 -8.65 -2.27
N ALA A 96 2.68 -8.09 -3.40
CA ALA A 96 1.41 -8.46 -4.00
C ALA A 96 1.62 -9.64 -4.95
N ILE A 97 1.03 -10.74 -4.61
CA ILE A 97 1.00 -11.98 -5.39
C ILE A 97 -0.23 -11.94 -6.31
N GLU A 98 -0.05 -12.26 -7.58
CA GLU A 98 -1.16 -12.42 -8.51
C GLU A 98 -1.72 -13.85 -8.38
N VAL A 99 -2.97 -13.92 -7.99
CA VAL A 99 -3.73 -15.16 -7.84
C VAL A 99 -4.82 -15.17 -8.90
N ASN A 100 -4.82 -16.14 -9.77
CA ASN A 100 -5.91 -16.39 -10.70
C ASN A 100 -6.94 -17.30 -10.03
N VAL A 101 -8.19 -16.87 -10.04
CA VAL A 101 -9.30 -17.59 -9.42
C VAL A 101 -10.19 -18.16 -10.51
N LEU A 102 -10.53 -19.44 -10.41
CA LEU A 102 -11.56 -20.10 -11.20
C LEU A 102 -12.67 -20.56 -10.26
N VAL A 103 -13.91 -20.18 -10.56
CA VAL A 103 -15.10 -20.64 -9.87
C VAL A 103 -15.85 -21.58 -10.80
N HIS A 104 -16.16 -22.77 -10.30
CA HIS A 104 -16.97 -23.81 -10.94
C HIS A 104 -18.12 -24.21 -10.00
N GLY A 105 -19.12 -24.95 -10.51
CA GLY A 105 -20.25 -25.43 -9.71
C GLY A 105 -19.84 -26.31 -8.52
N ASP A 106 -18.74 -27.06 -8.65
CA ASP A 106 -18.30 -28.03 -7.65
C ASP A 106 -17.11 -27.55 -6.80
N PHE A 107 -16.37 -26.53 -7.27
CA PHE A 107 -15.16 -26.09 -6.59
C PHE A 107 -14.77 -24.65 -6.90
N ILE A 108 -13.94 -24.06 -6.05
CA ILE A 108 -13.13 -22.88 -6.34
C ILE A 108 -11.66 -23.28 -6.42
N LEU A 109 -10.97 -22.82 -7.46
CA LEU A 109 -9.54 -23.07 -7.67
C LEU A 109 -8.78 -21.76 -7.68
N THR A 110 -7.80 -21.65 -6.81
CA THR A 110 -6.82 -20.56 -6.80
C THR A 110 -5.50 -21.05 -7.38
N VAL A 111 -4.93 -20.29 -8.31
CA VAL A 111 -3.66 -20.61 -8.95
C VAL A 111 -2.73 -19.41 -8.86
N HIS A 112 -1.51 -19.64 -8.39
CA HIS A 112 -0.46 -18.62 -8.25
C HIS A 112 0.89 -19.20 -8.66
N ARG A 113 1.93 -18.37 -8.77
CA ARG A 113 3.29 -18.81 -9.14
C ARG A 113 4.17 -19.03 -7.94
N GLU A 114 3.99 -18.25 -6.93
CA GLU A 114 4.79 -18.27 -5.73
C GLU A 114 4.50 -19.55 -4.93
N SER A 115 5.54 -20.18 -4.37
CA SER A 115 5.40 -21.35 -3.49
C SER A 115 4.94 -20.91 -2.10
N VAL A 116 3.68 -20.50 -2.00
CA VAL A 116 3.01 -20.03 -0.79
C VAL A 116 1.66 -20.74 -0.72
N SER A 117 1.27 -21.26 0.45
CA SER A 117 -0.07 -21.79 0.67
C SER A 117 -1.02 -20.64 1.02
N LEU A 118 -1.96 -20.30 0.15
CA LEU A 118 -2.99 -19.30 0.44
C LEU A 118 -3.86 -19.68 1.64
N PRO A 119 -4.24 -20.97 1.85
CA PRO A 119 -4.99 -21.39 3.03
C PRO A 119 -4.34 -21.01 4.35
N ASP A 120 -2.99 -20.99 4.44
CA ASP A 120 -2.28 -20.64 5.66
C ASP A 120 -2.46 -19.16 6.07
N TYR A 121 -2.80 -18.30 5.14
CA TYR A 121 -3.02 -16.86 5.36
C TYR A 121 -4.50 -16.49 5.55
N LEU A 122 -5.40 -17.45 5.37
CA LEU A 122 -6.83 -17.20 5.50
C LEU A 122 -7.32 -17.67 6.88
N PRO A 123 -8.21 -16.91 7.55
CA PRO A 123 -8.70 -17.25 8.86
C PRO A 123 -9.40 -18.62 8.84
N GLU A 124 -9.35 -19.33 9.99
CA GLU A 124 -10.02 -20.62 10.18
C GLU A 124 -11.44 -20.60 9.61
N TYR A 125 -11.61 -21.34 8.54
CA TYR A 125 -12.84 -21.44 7.81
C TYR A 125 -13.66 -22.61 8.35
N SER A 126 -14.84 -22.32 8.90
CA SER A 126 -15.79 -23.36 9.33
C SER A 126 -16.98 -23.40 8.36
N PRO A 127 -16.98 -24.34 7.41
CA PRO A 127 -17.99 -24.41 6.35
C PRO A 127 -19.27 -25.15 6.74
N GLU A 128 -19.41 -25.58 7.98
CA GLU A 128 -20.53 -26.45 8.39
C GLU A 128 -21.91 -25.82 8.10
N GLY A 129 -22.68 -26.46 7.22
CA GLY A 129 -24.07 -26.14 6.91
C GLY A 129 -24.30 -24.92 6.00
N ARG A 130 -23.30 -24.47 5.25
CA ARG A 130 -23.41 -23.30 4.37
C ARG A 130 -23.36 -23.66 2.87
N SER A 131 -23.91 -22.78 2.02
CA SER A 131 -23.97 -22.98 0.57
C SER A 131 -22.59 -22.87 -0.09
N GLU A 132 -22.46 -23.45 -1.28
CA GLU A 132 -21.26 -23.37 -2.13
C GLU A 132 -20.84 -21.91 -2.39
N GLN A 133 -21.80 -21.03 -2.64
CA GLN A 133 -21.56 -19.60 -2.83
C GLN A 133 -20.92 -18.94 -1.62
N TYR A 134 -21.23 -19.42 -0.43
CA TYR A 134 -20.60 -18.91 0.79
C TYR A 134 -19.11 -19.25 0.85
N VAL A 135 -18.71 -20.44 0.36
CA VAL A 135 -17.28 -20.81 0.27
C VAL A 135 -16.54 -19.85 -0.65
N VAL A 136 -17.09 -19.60 -1.85
CA VAL A 136 -16.52 -18.64 -2.81
C VAL A 136 -16.40 -17.25 -2.17
N TYR A 137 -17.47 -16.80 -1.48
CA TYR A 137 -17.44 -15.52 -0.78
C TYR A 137 -16.33 -15.44 0.26
N VAL A 138 -16.18 -16.45 1.11
CA VAL A 138 -15.17 -16.44 2.18
C VAL A 138 -13.76 -16.39 1.62
N VAL A 139 -13.47 -17.14 0.56
CA VAL A 139 -12.16 -17.08 -0.11
C VAL A 139 -11.90 -15.69 -0.66
N LEU A 140 -12.88 -15.09 -1.33
CA LEU A 140 -12.73 -13.72 -1.87
C LEU A 140 -12.64 -12.66 -0.78
N ASP A 141 -13.43 -12.78 0.29
CA ASP A 141 -13.43 -11.90 1.45
C ASP A 141 -12.05 -11.89 2.11
N ALA A 142 -11.48 -13.07 2.33
CA ALA A 142 -10.15 -13.23 2.88
C ALA A 142 -9.05 -12.65 1.96
N MET A 143 -9.16 -12.85 0.64
CA MET A 143 -8.23 -12.23 -0.32
C MET A 143 -8.30 -10.69 -0.28
N VAL A 144 -9.50 -10.11 -0.14
CA VAL A 144 -9.68 -8.65 0.03
C VAL A 144 -9.10 -8.20 1.37
N ALA A 145 -9.26 -8.98 2.44
CA ALA A 145 -8.71 -8.66 3.76
C ALA A 145 -7.20 -8.45 3.71
N THR A 146 -6.45 -9.27 2.95
CA THR A 146 -4.99 -9.08 2.77
C THR A 146 -4.63 -7.69 2.23
N ALA A 147 -5.46 -7.14 1.36
CA ALA A 147 -5.25 -5.80 0.82
C ALA A 147 -5.59 -4.69 1.82
N PHE A 148 -6.57 -4.91 2.72
CA PHE A 148 -6.84 -4.02 3.85
C PHE A 148 -5.68 -4.00 4.84
N ASP A 149 -5.09 -5.15 5.16
CA ASP A 149 -3.92 -5.24 6.04
C ASP A 149 -2.72 -4.47 5.45
N ALA A 150 -2.50 -4.64 4.15
CA ALA A 150 -1.48 -3.89 3.43
C ALA A 150 -1.72 -2.38 3.40
N LEU A 151 -2.97 -1.94 3.28
CA LEU A 151 -3.35 -0.53 3.37
C LEU A 151 -3.12 0.00 4.78
N THR A 152 -3.60 -0.70 5.81
CA THR A 152 -3.43 -0.35 7.22
C THR A 152 -1.96 -0.19 7.59
N ALA A 153 -1.10 -1.13 7.18
CA ALA A 153 0.34 -1.02 7.37
C ALA A 153 0.93 0.24 6.70
N THR A 154 0.40 0.60 5.53
CA THR A 154 0.83 1.80 4.81
C THR A 154 0.36 3.09 5.50
N GLU A 155 -0.86 3.11 6.04
CA GLU A 155 -1.42 4.24 6.80
C GLU A 155 -0.65 4.46 8.10
N LEU A 156 -0.34 3.41 8.84
CA LEU A 156 0.49 3.49 10.04
C LEU A 156 1.89 4.06 9.74
N ALA A 157 2.50 3.65 8.64
CA ALA A 157 3.77 4.23 8.19
C ALA A 157 3.65 5.71 7.85
N LEU A 158 2.54 6.14 7.22
CA LEU A 158 2.27 7.55 6.94
C LEU A 158 2.07 8.37 8.20
N GLU A 159 1.32 7.87 9.18
CA GLU A 159 1.14 8.53 10.49
C GLU A 159 2.48 8.72 11.20
N GLY A 160 3.32 7.69 11.23
CA GLY A 160 4.67 7.78 11.76
C GLY A 160 5.51 8.87 11.09
N LEU A 161 5.40 8.99 9.75
CA LEU A 161 6.09 10.03 8.99
C LEU A 161 5.53 11.44 9.25
N GLN A 162 4.21 11.58 9.47
CA GLN A 162 3.59 12.86 9.83
C GLN A 162 4.05 13.34 11.21
N LEU A 163 4.13 12.44 12.19
CA LEU A 163 4.64 12.74 13.52
C LEU A 163 6.11 13.19 13.45
N LEU A 164 6.95 12.46 12.74
CA LEU A 164 8.36 12.80 12.54
C LEU A 164 8.56 14.13 11.77
N ALA A 165 7.67 14.47 10.84
CA ALA A 165 7.72 15.75 10.12
C ALA A 165 7.27 16.93 11.00
N GLY A 166 6.42 16.69 12.02
CA GLY A 166 6.01 17.70 12.99
C GLY A 166 7.05 17.98 14.07
N GLU A 167 7.94 17.04 14.37
CA GLU A 167 9.01 17.15 15.35
C GLU A 167 10.28 17.74 14.72
N THR A 168 10.47 19.02 14.90
CA THR A 168 11.76 19.73 14.72
C THR A 168 12.66 19.24 13.58
N GLY A 169 12.82 20.01 12.56
CA GLY A 169 13.84 20.19 11.52
C GLY A 169 15.04 19.24 11.35
N ASN A 170 15.13 18.14 12.07
CA ASN A 170 16.23 17.17 12.04
C ASN A 170 15.83 15.74 11.71
N ALA A 171 14.57 15.38 11.76
CA ALA A 171 14.15 14.06 11.31
C ALA A 171 14.20 14.01 9.78
N ARG A 172 15.32 13.54 9.26
CA ARG A 172 15.50 13.20 7.84
C ARG A 172 14.59 12.02 7.51
N VAL A 173 13.28 12.25 7.40
CA VAL A 173 12.43 11.29 6.70
C VAL A 173 13.06 11.10 5.33
N ARG A 174 13.59 9.91 5.07
CA ARG A 174 14.29 9.63 3.82
C ARG A 174 13.33 9.85 2.65
N ALA A 175 13.72 10.67 1.69
CA ALA A 175 12.92 10.88 0.47
C ALA A 175 12.58 9.55 -0.22
N GLY A 176 13.42 8.53 -0.02
CA GLY A 176 13.20 7.16 -0.47
C GLY A 176 11.95 6.52 0.12
N THR A 177 11.72 6.65 1.44
CA THR A 177 10.54 6.07 2.12
C THR A 177 9.25 6.69 1.60
N LEU A 178 9.21 8.03 1.46
CA LEU A 178 8.04 8.72 0.89
C LEU A 178 7.74 8.24 -0.54
N ARG A 179 8.80 8.10 -1.35
CA ARG A 179 8.65 7.58 -2.71
C ARG A 179 8.15 6.13 -2.71
N ALA A 180 8.67 5.28 -1.83
CA ALA A 180 8.25 3.89 -1.72
C ALA A 180 6.75 3.77 -1.39
N ILE A 181 6.26 4.54 -0.40
CA ILE A 181 4.85 4.60 -0.03
C ILE A 181 3.98 5.08 -1.20
N SER A 182 4.38 6.17 -1.87
CA SER A 182 3.65 6.70 -3.02
C SER A 182 3.54 5.69 -4.17
N VAL A 183 4.65 4.99 -4.46
CA VAL A 183 4.67 3.92 -5.47
C VAL A 183 3.78 2.76 -5.06
N ARG A 184 3.79 2.38 -3.77
CA ARG A 184 2.96 1.30 -3.23
C ARG A 184 1.46 1.62 -3.40
N LEU A 185 1.00 2.77 -2.92
CA LEU A 185 -0.40 3.22 -3.05
C LEU A 185 -0.84 3.25 -4.52
N THR A 186 0.02 3.80 -5.39
CA THR A 186 -0.25 3.83 -6.84
C THR A 186 -0.37 2.42 -7.44
N ARG A 187 0.48 1.48 -7.02
CA ARG A 187 0.42 0.07 -7.47
C ARG A 187 -0.84 -0.62 -6.95
N MET A 188 -1.18 -0.43 -5.67
CA MET A 188 -2.42 -0.97 -5.07
C MET A 188 -3.64 -0.49 -5.86
N ARG A 189 -3.77 0.82 -6.02
CA ARG A 189 -4.88 1.41 -6.79
C ARG A 189 -4.97 0.86 -8.22
N ARG A 190 -3.83 0.78 -8.91
CA ARG A 190 -3.76 0.28 -10.29
C ARG A 190 -4.18 -1.18 -10.43
N ARG A 191 -3.92 -2.01 -9.41
CA ARG A 191 -4.29 -3.42 -9.39
C ARG A 191 -5.75 -3.62 -9.02
N LEU A 192 -6.25 -2.90 -8.03
CA LEU A 192 -7.58 -3.08 -7.45
C LEU A 192 -8.69 -2.33 -8.19
N SER A 193 -8.41 -1.13 -8.72
CA SER A 193 -9.42 -0.32 -9.42
C SER A 193 -10.09 -1.04 -10.61
N PRO A 194 -9.40 -1.83 -11.46
CA PRO A 194 -10.05 -2.60 -12.51
C PRO A 194 -10.97 -3.71 -11.99
N LEU A 195 -10.71 -4.23 -10.79
CA LEU A 195 -11.53 -5.29 -10.19
C LEU A 195 -12.90 -4.75 -9.79
N ARG A 196 -12.97 -3.51 -9.28
CA ARG A 196 -14.22 -2.87 -8.90
C ARG A 196 -15.31 -2.98 -9.96
N GLY A 197 -15.03 -2.52 -11.18
CA GLY A 197 -16.03 -2.55 -12.26
C GLY A 197 -16.33 -3.96 -12.80
N ARG A 198 -15.54 -4.96 -12.43
CA ARG A 198 -15.79 -6.37 -12.76
C ARG A 198 -16.64 -7.04 -11.71
N PHE A 199 -16.36 -6.81 -10.43
CA PHE A 199 -17.14 -7.37 -9.32
C PHE A 199 -18.58 -6.87 -9.31
N GLU A 200 -18.85 -5.66 -9.79
CA GLU A 200 -20.21 -5.16 -10.01
C GLU A 200 -21.05 -6.08 -10.91
N ARG A 201 -20.43 -6.68 -11.93
CA ARG A 201 -21.10 -7.59 -12.87
C ARG A 201 -20.93 -9.07 -12.51
N MET A 202 -19.87 -9.39 -11.80
CA MET A 202 -19.48 -10.77 -11.48
C MET A 202 -20.54 -11.48 -10.63
N GLY A 203 -21.25 -10.78 -9.75
CA GLY A 203 -22.35 -11.36 -8.99
C GLY A 203 -23.41 -11.99 -9.88
N GLN A 204 -23.75 -11.32 -10.98
CA GLN A 204 -24.70 -11.85 -11.97
C GLN A 204 -24.11 -12.99 -12.80
N GLU A 205 -22.83 -12.89 -13.18
CA GLU A 205 -22.14 -13.90 -13.99
C GLU A 205 -21.90 -15.19 -13.20
N ILE A 206 -21.54 -15.11 -11.94
CA ILE A 206 -21.37 -16.28 -11.05
C ILE A 206 -22.71 -16.92 -10.72
N GLY A 207 -23.78 -16.14 -10.56
CA GLY A 207 -25.12 -16.68 -10.40
C GLY A 207 -25.65 -17.47 -11.61
N GLN A 208 -24.99 -17.36 -12.77
CA GLN A 208 -25.31 -18.16 -13.98
C GLN A 208 -24.51 -19.45 -14.07
N VAL A 209 -23.47 -19.63 -13.25
CA VAL A 209 -22.69 -20.88 -13.21
C VAL A 209 -23.58 -21.99 -12.64
N ARG A 210 -23.63 -23.11 -13.35
CA ARG A 210 -24.41 -24.27 -12.91
C ARG A 210 -23.96 -24.73 -11.51
N GLY A 211 -24.91 -24.93 -10.61
CA GLY A 211 -24.63 -25.31 -9.21
C GLY A 211 -24.53 -24.15 -8.24
N LEU A 212 -24.43 -22.88 -8.72
CA LEU A 212 -24.29 -21.70 -7.87
C LEU A 212 -25.50 -20.74 -7.92
N GLU A 213 -26.68 -21.20 -8.31
CA GLU A 213 -27.81 -20.38 -8.75
C GLU A 213 -28.57 -19.62 -7.65
N SER A 214 -28.37 -19.89 -6.36
CA SER A 214 -29.15 -19.25 -5.30
C SER A 214 -28.31 -18.39 -4.35
N ASP A 215 -28.73 -17.17 -4.09
CA ASP A 215 -28.14 -16.22 -3.10
C ASP A 215 -26.72 -15.65 -3.41
N SER A 216 -26.12 -15.97 -4.54
CA SER A 216 -24.77 -15.51 -4.91
C SER A 216 -24.66 -13.98 -4.96
N GLU A 217 -25.67 -13.27 -5.46
CA GLU A 217 -25.68 -11.83 -5.67
C GLU A 217 -25.36 -11.05 -4.38
N ARG A 218 -25.93 -11.44 -3.24
CA ARG A 218 -25.67 -10.80 -1.93
C ARG A 218 -24.21 -10.90 -1.47
N TYR A 219 -23.54 -12.01 -1.76
CA TYR A 219 -22.16 -12.22 -1.33
C TYR A 219 -21.19 -11.41 -2.18
N PHE A 220 -21.43 -11.36 -3.48
CA PHE A 220 -20.59 -10.57 -4.38
C PHE A 220 -20.82 -9.06 -4.24
N GLU A 221 -22.03 -8.63 -3.90
CA GLU A 221 -22.30 -7.25 -3.52
C GLU A 221 -21.46 -6.81 -2.33
N ARG A 222 -21.31 -7.66 -1.30
CA ARG A 222 -20.44 -7.39 -0.16
C ARG A 222 -18.97 -7.26 -0.55
N VAL A 223 -18.46 -8.16 -1.39
CA VAL A 223 -17.08 -8.08 -1.89
C VAL A 223 -16.88 -6.79 -2.70
N TYR A 224 -17.86 -6.42 -3.54
CA TYR A 224 -17.84 -5.17 -4.27
C TYR A 224 -17.81 -3.95 -3.35
N GLU A 225 -18.62 -3.92 -2.31
CA GLU A 225 -18.62 -2.85 -1.30
C GLU A 225 -17.28 -2.75 -0.55
N GLN A 226 -16.67 -3.88 -0.22
CA GLN A 226 -15.36 -3.92 0.41
C GLN A 226 -14.27 -3.37 -0.53
N LEU A 227 -14.28 -3.77 -1.81
CA LEU A 227 -13.37 -3.21 -2.81
C LEU A 227 -13.55 -1.70 -2.98
N ASN A 228 -14.78 -1.18 -2.94
CA ASN A 228 -15.03 0.26 -2.95
C ASN A 228 -14.39 0.95 -1.75
N ARG A 229 -14.66 0.44 -0.53
CA ARG A 229 -14.05 0.99 0.70
C ARG A 229 -12.53 0.95 0.67
N LEU A 230 -11.96 -0.13 0.14
CA LEU A 230 -10.51 -0.27 0.01
C LEU A 230 -9.92 0.77 -0.95
N ILE A 231 -10.56 1.00 -2.10
CA ILE A 231 -10.12 2.00 -3.08
C ILE A 231 -10.24 3.41 -2.50
N ASP A 232 -11.35 3.71 -1.81
CA ASP A 232 -11.55 4.99 -1.14
C ASP A 232 -10.49 5.22 -0.03
N GLY A 233 -10.12 4.16 0.71
CA GLY A 233 -9.02 4.20 1.68
C GLY A 233 -7.67 4.48 1.02
N ILE A 234 -7.36 3.83 -0.10
CA ILE A 234 -6.12 4.08 -0.86
C ILE A 234 -6.06 5.54 -1.36
N ASP A 235 -7.18 6.09 -1.81
CA ASP A 235 -7.26 7.48 -2.25
C ASP A 235 -7.07 8.43 -1.07
N ALA A 236 -7.68 8.16 0.10
CA ALA A 236 -7.48 8.94 1.33
C ALA A 236 -6.02 8.88 1.84
N ALA A 237 -5.38 7.71 1.78
CA ALA A 237 -3.97 7.56 2.11
C ALA A 237 -3.06 8.32 1.13
N SER A 238 -3.41 8.35 -0.16
CA SER A 238 -2.70 9.12 -1.17
C SER A 238 -2.80 10.63 -0.93
N ASP A 239 -3.98 11.12 -0.53
CA ASP A 239 -4.18 12.53 -0.14
C ASP A 239 -3.40 12.89 1.12
N SER A 240 -3.35 11.97 2.10
CA SER A 240 -2.53 12.15 3.30
C SER A 240 -1.04 12.20 2.98
N MET A 241 -0.58 11.38 2.04
CA MET A 241 0.78 11.42 1.52
C MET A 241 1.11 12.76 0.85
N ALA A 242 0.19 13.31 0.04
CA ALA A 242 0.36 14.62 -0.56
C ALA A 242 0.54 15.72 0.50
N LYS A 243 -0.25 15.69 1.58
CA LYS A 243 -0.11 16.62 2.71
C LYS A 243 1.27 16.54 3.38
N VAL A 244 1.83 15.33 3.55
CA VAL A 244 3.20 15.17 4.07
C VAL A 244 4.25 15.80 3.15
N MET A 245 4.07 15.65 1.84
CA MET A 245 4.96 16.29 0.85
C MET A 245 4.85 17.81 0.89
N ASP A 246 3.63 18.36 1.02
CA ASP A 246 3.39 19.80 1.13
C ASP A 246 4.01 20.40 2.40
N LEU A 247 3.89 19.70 3.54
CA LEU A 247 4.54 20.13 4.78
C LEU A 247 6.07 20.22 4.62
N ARG A 248 6.69 19.27 3.95
CA ARG A 248 8.12 19.29 3.65
C ARG A 248 8.53 20.42 2.71
N MET A 249 7.74 20.65 1.67
CA MET A 249 7.99 21.76 0.76
C MET A 249 7.90 23.08 1.51
N ASN A 250 6.90 23.26 2.37
CA ASN A 250 6.76 24.44 3.20
C ASN A 250 7.94 24.62 4.17
N GLU A 251 8.47 23.55 4.76
CA GLU A 251 9.67 23.59 5.59
C GLU A 251 10.90 24.06 4.78
N THR A 252 11.07 23.53 3.58
CA THR A 252 12.17 23.95 2.68
C THR A 252 12.07 25.43 2.32
N ILE A 253 10.86 25.90 1.97
CA ILE A 253 10.60 27.31 1.68
C ILE A 253 10.86 28.19 2.91
N TYR A 254 10.45 27.74 4.10
CA TYR A 254 10.73 28.44 5.34
C TYR A 254 12.23 28.63 5.56
N TRP A 255 13.03 27.56 5.44
CA TRP A 255 14.49 27.66 5.59
C TRP A 255 15.14 28.57 4.54
N LEU A 256 14.69 28.48 3.29
CA LEU A 256 15.15 29.38 2.22
C LEU A 256 14.84 30.85 2.56
N THR A 257 13.63 31.10 3.09
CA THR A 257 13.21 32.45 3.52
C THR A 257 14.04 32.93 4.70
N VAL A 258 14.34 32.08 5.69
CA VAL A 258 15.22 32.42 6.82
C VAL A 258 16.60 32.82 6.33
N VAL A 259 17.20 32.04 5.43
CA VAL A 259 18.49 32.34 4.84
C VAL A 259 18.44 33.68 4.12
N ALA A 260 17.47 33.89 3.23
CA ALA A 260 17.30 35.13 2.49
C ALA A 260 17.13 36.37 3.43
N THR A 261 16.33 36.20 4.52
CA THR A 261 16.09 37.27 5.51
C THR A 261 17.38 37.68 6.25
N ILE A 262 18.29 36.74 6.47
CA ILE A 262 19.61 37.02 7.08
C ILE A 262 20.53 37.69 6.05
N PHE A 263 20.60 37.18 4.82
CA PHE A 263 21.53 37.65 3.83
C PHE A 263 21.17 39.03 3.23
N LEU A 264 19.87 39.35 3.13
CA LEU A 264 19.41 40.61 2.53
C LEU A 264 19.97 41.86 3.26
N PRO A 265 19.80 42.03 4.61
CA PRO A 265 20.36 43.16 5.32
C PRO A 265 21.90 43.16 5.32
N LEU A 266 22.55 41.99 5.38
CA LEU A 266 23.99 41.88 5.29
C LEU A 266 24.51 42.40 3.95
N THR A 267 23.90 41.99 2.84
CA THR A 267 24.25 42.42 1.50
C THR A 267 24.02 43.93 1.32
N PHE A 268 22.87 44.42 1.84
CA PHE A 268 22.58 45.85 1.82
C PHE A 268 23.63 46.67 2.58
N MET A 269 23.99 46.27 3.80
CA MET A 269 24.98 46.96 4.62
C MET A 269 26.36 46.94 3.96
N THR A 270 26.81 45.78 3.51
CA THR A 270 28.12 45.67 2.82
C THR A 270 28.16 46.47 1.53
N GLY A 271 27.08 46.48 0.77
CA GLY A 271 26.95 47.28 -0.45
C GLY A 271 26.91 48.80 -0.17
N PHE A 272 26.15 49.21 0.86
CA PHE A 272 26.04 50.59 1.28
C PHE A 272 27.39 51.16 1.76
N PHE A 273 28.06 50.47 2.66
CA PHE A 273 29.38 50.86 3.15
C PHE A 273 30.50 50.64 2.13
N GLY A 274 30.26 49.87 1.06
CA GLY A 274 31.18 49.70 -0.07
C GLY A 274 31.12 50.84 -1.10
N MET A 275 30.16 51.76 -0.95
CA MET A 275 30.09 52.95 -1.84
C MET A 275 31.10 54.02 -1.42
N ASN A 276 31.87 54.50 -2.36
CA ASN A 276 32.93 55.51 -2.12
C ASN A 276 32.39 56.95 -2.24
N PHE A 277 31.40 57.32 -1.40
CA PHE A 277 31.00 58.72 -1.31
C PHE A 277 31.97 59.53 -0.47
N GLU A 278 32.42 60.67 -0.97
CA GLU A 278 33.41 61.54 -0.31
C GLU A 278 32.99 61.93 1.11
N TRP A 279 31.67 62.16 1.37
CA TRP A 279 31.15 62.43 2.70
C TRP A 279 31.33 61.22 3.64
N MET A 280 31.19 60.04 3.15
CA MET A 280 31.29 58.80 3.94
C MET A 280 32.74 58.46 4.26
N THR A 281 33.65 58.61 3.29
CA THR A 281 35.08 58.34 3.44
C THR A 281 35.77 59.39 4.33
N THR A 282 35.30 60.66 4.40
CA THR A 282 35.85 61.71 5.26
C THR A 282 35.32 61.69 6.69
N ARG A 283 34.12 61.17 6.95
CA ARG A 283 33.50 61.12 8.26
C ARG A 283 33.61 59.77 8.98
N ILE A 284 33.82 58.70 8.26
CA ILE A 284 33.88 57.33 8.77
C ILE A 284 35.25 56.70 8.47
N ASP A 285 36.32 57.50 8.58
CA ASP A 285 37.70 57.05 8.32
C ASP A 285 38.41 56.44 9.53
N THR A 286 37.76 56.43 10.71
CA THR A 286 38.33 55.90 11.94
C THR A 286 38.09 54.41 12.11
N LEU A 287 39.11 53.68 12.57
CA LEU A 287 39.04 52.24 12.83
C LEU A 287 37.85 51.86 13.77
N PRO A 288 37.53 52.61 14.86
CA PRO A 288 36.38 52.31 15.69
C PRO A 288 35.03 52.43 14.96
N ALA A 289 34.90 53.44 14.06
CA ALA A 289 33.66 53.61 13.27
C ALA A 289 33.47 52.49 12.26
N PHE A 290 34.55 52.03 11.62
CA PHE A 290 34.52 50.85 10.74
C PHE A 290 34.15 49.60 11.49
N LEU A 291 34.73 49.34 12.66
CA LEU A 291 34.40 48.17 13.48
C LEU A 291 32.97 48.18 13.98
N ALA A 292 32.46 49.34 14.40
CA ALA A 292 31.08 49.47 14.90
C ALA A 292 30.03 49.33 13.80
N LEU A 293 30.20 49.98 12.68
CA LEU A 293 29.21 50.01 11.59
C LEU A 293 29.42 48.90 10.57
N GLY A 294 30.66 48.62 10.17
CA GLY A 294 30.95 47.63 9.15
C GLY A 294 30.89 46.18 9.64
N ILE A 295 31.20 45.93 10.93
CA ILE A 295 31.20 44.61 11.50
C ILE A 295 30.10 44.47 12.57
N GLY A 296 29.98 45.41 13.50
CA GLY A 296 29.04 45.39 14.58
C GLY A 296 27.57 45.48 14.10
N GLY A 297 27.30 46.36 13.11
CA GLY A 297 25.99 46.53 12.52
C GLY A 297 25.39 45.22 11.95
N PRO A 298 26.13 44.55 11.02
CA PRO A 298 25.74 43.24 10.50
C PRO A 298 25.51 42.18 11.59
N ILE A 299 26.38 42.11 12.59
CA ILE A 299 26.24 41.13 13.69
C ILE A 299 24.96 41.40 14.50
N VAL A 300 24.71 42.67 14.87
CA VAL A 300 23.51 43.06 15.63
C VAL A 300 22.25 42.81 14.81
N SER A 301 22.26 43.15 13.52
CA SER A 301 21.12 42.87 12.62
C SER A 301 20.81 41.39 12.53
N THR A 302 21.82 40.54 12.35
CA THR A 302 21.68 39.10 12.27
C THR A 302 21.16 38.53 13.60
N LEU A 303 21.68 39.00 14.75
CA LEU A 303 21.24 38.58 16.08
C LEU A 303 19.78 38.96 16.33
N LEU A 304 19.36 40.18 15.97
CA LEU A 304 17.97 40.61 16.11
C LEU A 304 17.01 39.75 15.26
N ILE A 305 17.40 39.47 14.02
CA ILE A 305 16.61 38.59 13.15
C ILE A 305 16.53 37.20 13.73
N TRP A 306 17.63 36.62 14.19
CA TRP A 306 17.67 35.31 14.81
C TRP A 306 16.79 35.23 16.06
N VAL A 307 16.85 36.24 16.95
CA VAL A 307 15.98 36.33 18.13
C VAL A 307 14.50 36.45 17.73
N ALA A 308 14.18 37.25 16.69
CA ALA A 308 12.82 37.39 16.21
C ALA A 308 12.28 36.07 15.63
N ILE A 309 13.09 35.31 14.89
CA ILE A 309 12.73 33.99 14.38
C ILE A 309 12.52 33.03 15.54
N LYS A 310 13.46 32.97 16.52
CA LYS A 310 13.37 32.09 17.68
C LYS A 310 12.16 32.39 18.55
N ARG A 311 11.75 33.67 18.68
CA ARG A 311 10.56 34.05 19.45
C ARG A 311 9.24 33.72 18.74
N ARG A 312 9.23 33.63 17.42
CA ARG A 312 8.05 33.24 16.62
C ARG A 312 7.90 31.75 16.38
N GLY A 313 8.99 30.98 16.52
CA GLY A 313 9.04 29.55 16.30
C GLY A 313 9.18 28.78 17.59
N THR A 314 8.08 28.56 18.32
CA THR A 314 7.94 27.36 19.14
C THR A 314 7.00 26.43 18.39
N PRO A 315 7.52 25.46 17.63
CA PRO A 315 6.69 24.31 17.24
C PRO A 315 6.20 23.66 18.53
N VAL A 316 4.91 23.35 18.58
CA VAL A 316 4.33 22.52 19.63
C VAL A 316 5.16 21.26 19.72
N GLN A 317 5.82 21.04 20.86
CA GLN A 317 6.52 19.77 21.11
C GLN A 317 5.44 18.68 21.25
N PRO A 318 5.42 17.69 20.38
CA PRO A 318 4.59 16.51 20.61
C PRO A 318 5.15 15.73 21.79
N ASP A 319 4.25 15.08 22.49
CA ASP A 319 4.51 14.28 23.67
C ASP A 319 5.42 13.08 23.31
N GLN A 320 6.66 13.07 23.76
CA GLN A 320 7.63 11.99 23.53
C GLN A 320 7.09 10.63 24.02
N ASP A 321 6.27 10.64 25.07
CA ASP A 321 5.64 9.42 25.59
C ASP A 321 4.60 8.84 24.59
N ALA A 322 3.95 9.68 23.78
CA ALA A 322 3.05 9.22 22.74
C ALA A 322 3.80 8.54 21.57
N LEU A 323 4.98 9.06 21.23
CA LEU A 323 5.85 8.48 20.20
C LEU A 323 6.41 7.12 20.60
N GLU A 324 6.91 6.98 21.85
CA GLU A 324 7.40 5.68 22.34
C GLU A 324 6.28 4.64 22.40
N ARG A 325 5.07 5.05 22.76
CA ARG A 325 3.89 4.17 22.72
C ARG A 325 3.54 3.74 21.30
N LEU A 326 3.59 4.63 20.31
CA LEU A 326 3.36 4.32 18.90
C LEU A 326 4.42 3.39 18.34
N VAL A 327 5.70 3.66 18.57
CA VAL A 327 6.82 2.80 18.14
C VAL A 327 6.74 1.41 18.80
N THR A 328 6.34 1.34 20.08
CA THR A 328 6.14 0.05 20.77
C THR A 328 4.90 -0.70 20.26
N THR A 329 3.86 0.02 19.87
CA THR A 329 2.64 -0.58 19.29
C THR A 329 2.90 -1.08 17.86
N LEU A 330 3.69 -0.36 17.07
CA LEU A 330 4.13 -0.76 15.72
C LEU A 330 5.08 -1.98 15.73
N ARG A 331 5.77 -2.23 16.85
CA ARG A 331 6.64 -3.41 17.05
C ARG A 331 5.90 -4.66 17.54
N ARG A 332 4.62 -4.57 17.93
CA ARG A 332 3.85 -5.77 18.28
C ARG A 332 3.32 -6.42 17.02
N PRO A 333 3.72 -7.66 16.71
CA PRO A 333 3.07 -8.43 15.66
C PRO A 333 1.58 -8.55 16.01
N LEU A 334 0.73 -8.23 15.06
CA LEU A 334 -0.70 -8.53 15.13
C LEU A 334 -0.82 -10.07 15.23
N ARG A 335 -1.25 -10.53 16.41
CA ARG A 335 -1.62 -11.93 16.65
C ARG A 335 -3.01 -12.19 16.13
#